data_014ec15b835f9ac6ddbb9e77a2fa9583
#
_entry.id   014ec15b835f9ac6ddbb9e77a2fa9583
#
_cell.length_a   1.000
_cell.length_b   1.000
_cell.length_c   1.000
_cell.angle_alpha   90.00
_cell.angle_beta   90.00
_cell.angle_gamma   90.00
#
_symmetry.space_group_name_H-M   'P 1'
#
loop_
_entity.id
_entity.type
_entity.pdbx_description
1 polymer ?
#
loop_
_entity_poly.entity_id
_entity_poly.type
_entity_poly.pdbx_seq_one_letter_code
_entity_poly.pdbx_strand_id
1 'polypeptide(L)'
;LLFCLAINCFACSDEEVKSITSDFPNREEMPHPCLLLKEGEEEKIKQNLQNSLELKRVSEKVFIQANKCVNTPPSEYVLTGTRLLYVSRQVLQNLYSLSYAYRMSKMDLYLNRAISELNAVCAFKDWHPPHYLDVGEMTMGVAIAYDWLYQYLPEETRLLVEKSIEEKAFDTALDKEYDSFYNGSGNWNQVCNAGLVFGALAIYDKAPEKAQKIIDKCYATIPRALEAYKPDGTYGEGFMYWDYGTSFQAMLNCALETVGMTTFADAN
;
A
#
# COMPACT_ATOMS: atom_id res chain seq x y z
N LEU A 1 -4.67 12.79 -2.96
CA LEU A 1 -3.68 13.25 -1.97
C LEU A 1 -3.65 12.23 -0.83
N LEU A 2 -2.81 11.21 -0.96
CA LEU A 2 -2.40 10.36 0.14
C LEU A 2 -1.44 11.20 0.99
N PHE A 3 -1.95 11.81 2.05
CA PHE A 3 -1.08 12.35 3.08
C PHE A 3 -0.52 11.16 3.87
N CYS A 4 0.75 10.86 3.65
CA CYS A 4 1.52 10.06 4.60
C CYS A 4 1.33 10.68 5.99
N LEU A 5 0.72 9.93 6.90
CA LEU A 5 0.97 10.11 8.31
C LEU A 5 2.42 9.64 8.53
N ALA A 6 3.38 10.49 8.16
CA ALA A 6 4.79 10.31 8.48
C ALA A 6 4.95 10.47 9.99
N ILE A 7 4.52 9.46 10.71
CA ILE A 7 4.69 9.37 12.16
C ILE A 7 6.00 8.60 12.35
N ASN A 8 7.08 9.36 12.50
CA ASN A 8 8.43 8.93 12.90
C ASN A 8 9.42 8.45 11.82
N CYS A 9 9.48 8.99 10.62
CA CYS A 9 10.68 8.84 9.79
C CYS A 9 11.69 9.98 10.02
N PHE A 10 12.13 10.22 11.26
CA PHE A 10 13.28 11.08 11.55
C PHE A 10 14.01 10.57 12.79
N ALA A 11 14.82 9.56 12.59
CA ALA A 11 15.99 9.29 13.40
C ALA A 11 17.11 8.89 12.43
N CYS A 12 17.74 9.89 11.80
CA CYS A 12 19.07 9.67 11.23
C CYS A 12 20.01 9.35 12.38
N SER A 13 20.36 8.10 12.52
CA SER A 13 21.61 7.69 13.17
C SER A 13 22.61 7.43 12.06
N ASP A 14 23.85 7.94 12.22
CA ASP A 14 25.01 7.63 11.38
C ASP A 14 25.34 6.13 11.49
N GLU A 15 24.62 5.28 10.76
CA GLU A 15 24.95 3.86 10.61
C GLU A 15 25.46 3.61 9.18
N GLU A 16 26.50 2.80 9.09
CA GLU A 16 27.14 2.34 7.86
C GLU A 16 26.10 1.96 6.80
N VAL A 17 26.34 2.37 5.56
CA VAL A 17 25.51 2.02 4.39
C VAL A 17 25.34 0.51 4.33
N LYS A 18 24.22 0.00 4.80
CA LYS A 18 23.86 -1.42 4.69
C LYS A 18 23.64 -1.75 3.22
N SER A 19 24.21 -2.83 2.75
CA SER A 19 23.92 -3.33 1.41
C SER A 19 22.41 -3.54 1.28
N ILE A 20 21.81 -3.01 0.21
CA ILE A 20 20.38 -3.22 -0.06
C ILE A 20 20.18 -4.71 -0.34
N THR A 21 19.45 -5.40 0.53
CA THR A 21 19.12 -6.82 0.37
C THR A 21 17.61 -7.00 0.40
N SER A 22 17.14 -7.96 -0.37
CA SER A 22 15.74 -8.39 -0.39
C SER A 22 15.44 -9.45 0.68
N ASP A 23 16.40 -9.75 1.54
CA ASP A 23 16.28 -10.80 2.55
C ASP A 23 15.15 -10.45 3.54
N PHE A 24 14.06 -11.14 3.39
CA PHE A 24 12.95 -11.07 4.32
C PHE A 24 13.29 -11.89 5.58
N PRO A 25 13.13 -11.33 6.79
CA PRO A 25 13.35 -12.10 8.01
C PRO A 25 12.47 -13.36 7.96
N ASN A 26 13.11 -14.54 8.06
CA ASN A 26 12.40 -15.82 8.00
C ASN A 26 11.32 -15.85 9.10
N ARG A 27 10.07 -15.66 8.70
CA ARG A 27 8.92 -15.61 9.58
C ARG A 27 7.93 -16.67 9.12
N GLU A 28 7.81 -17.72 9.89
CA GLU A 28 6.79 -18.75 9.68
C GLU A 28 5.38 -18.17 9.83
N GLU A 29 5.24 -17.08 10.60
CA GLU A 29 3.99 -16.34 10.78
C GLU A 29 4.26 -14.83 10.76
N MET A 30 3.50 -14.11 9.96
CA MET A 30 3.50 -12.63 9.97
C MET A 30 2.49 -12.14 11.00
N PRO A 31 2.92 -11.38 12.01
CA PRO A 31 1.97 -10.79 12.95
C PRO A 31 1.17 -9.70 12.23
N HIS A 32 -0.16 -9.78 12.27
CA HIS A 32 -1.03 -8.70 11.82
C HIS A 32 -1.50 -7.84 12.98
N PRO A 33 -1.46 -6.52 12.83
CA PRO A 33 -0.97 -5.74 11.68
C PRO A 33 0.55 -5.59 11.67
N CYS A 34 1.14 -5.67 10.47
CA CYS A 34 2.58 -5.47 10.27
C CYS A 34 2.91 -4.30 9.33
N LEU A 35 1.93 -3.79 8.57
CA LEU A 35 2.10 -2.69 7.62
C LEU A 35 1.86 -1.33 8.30
N LEU A 36 2.83 -0.42 8.24
CA LEU A 36 2.72 0.99 8.61
C LEU A 36 2.29 1.27 10.07
N LEU A 37 1.27 0.61 10.57
CA LEU A 37 0.65 0.85 11.88
C LEU A 37 0.51 -0.47 12.63
N LYS A 38 1.42 -0.73 13.56
CA LYS A 38 1.43 -1.94 14.41
C LYS A 38 0.33 -1.88 15.47
N GLU A 39 0.07 -3.01 16.09
CA GLU A 39 -0.86 -3.09 17.22
C GLU A 39 -0.36 -2.24 18.40
N GLY A 40 -1.28 -1.48 19.01
CA GLY A 40 -0.97 -0.63 20.18
C GLY A 40 -0.42 0.76 19.82
N GLU A 41 -0.11 1.05 18.56
CA GLU A 41 0.38 2.38 18.16
C GLU A 41 -0.72 3.44 18.10
N GLU A 42 -1.99 3.06 18.15
CA GLU A 42 -3.13 3.97 18.15
C GLU A 42 -3.07 5.03 19.26
N GLU A 43 -2.60 4.64 20.44
CA GLU A 43 -2.48 5.57 21.56
C GLU A 43 -1.40 6.62 21.34
N LYS A 44 -0.28 6.23 20.70
CA LYS A 44 0.78 7.17 20.29
C LYS A 44 0.25 8.17 19.24
N ILE A 45 -0.54 7.68 18.28
CA ILE A 45 -1.19 8.56 17.31
C ILE A 45 -2.11 9.54 18.02
N LYS A 46 -2.97 9.10 18.92
CA LYS A 46 -3.90 9.97 19.68
C LYS A 46 -3.15 11.05 20.44
N GLN A 47 -2.01 10.71 21.08
CA GLN A 47 -1.17 11.69 21.75
C GLN A 47 -0.58 12.71 20.77
N ASN A 48 -0.07 12.26 19.61
CA ASN A 48 0.47 13.15 18.60
C ASN A 48 -0.60 14.10 18.03
N LEU A 49 -1.84 13.61 17.84
CA LEU A 49 -2.97 14.42 17.41
C LEU A 49 -3.36 15.51 18.42
N GLN A 50 -3.12 15.30 19.71
CA GLN A 50 -3.33 16.34 20.73
C GLN A 50 -2.28 17.45 20.67
N ASN A 51 -1.06 17.10 20.24
CA ASN A 51 0.10 17.98 20.27
C ASN A 51 0.36 18.68 18.90
N SER A 52 -0.30 18.28 17.82
CA SER A 52 -0.11 18.85 16.48
C SER A 52 -1.43 19.16 15.81
N LEU A 53 -1.67 20.44 15.54
CA LEU A 53 -2.85 20.89 14.80
C LEU A 53 -2.87 20.36 13.35
N GLU A 54 -1.70 20.20 12.75
CA GLU A 54 -1.57 19.71 11.38
C GLU A 54 -1.98 18.22 11.31
N LEU A 55 -1.43 17.38 12.19
CA LEU A 55 -1.81 15.97 12.28
C LEU A 55 -3.30 15.81 12.58
N LYS A 56 -3.83 16.62 13.49
CA LYS A 56 -5.27 16.63 13.78
C LYS A 56 -6.11 16.90 12.52
N ARG A 57 -5.75 17.93 11.74
CA ARG A 57 -6.44 18.25 10.47
C ARG A 57 -6.34 17.12 9.44
N VAL A 58 -5.20 16.45 9.37
CA VAL A 58 -5.03 15.27 8.49
C VAL A 58 -5.96 14.15 8.93
N SER A 59 -5.96 13.80 10.22
CA SER A 59 -6.85 12.78 10.76
C SER A 59 -8.33 13.11 10.53
N GLU A 60 -8.74 14.37 10.73
CA GLU A 60 -10.11 14.83 10.44
C GLU A 60 -10.49 14.60 8.97
N LYS A 61 -9.58 14.87 8.02
CA LYS A 61 -9.83 14.60 6.59
C LYS A 61 -10.02 13.11 6.31
N VAL A 62 -9.24 12.24 6.97
CA VAL A 62 -9.40 10.79 6.85
C VAL A 62 -10.77 10.35 7.38
N PHE A 63 -11.21 10.88 8.53
CA PHE A 63 -12.55 10.60 9.05
C PHE A 63 -13.67 11.13 8.16
N ILE A 64 -13.50 12.31 7.54
CA ILE A 64 -14.47 12.85 6.56
C ILE A 64 -14.61 11.87 5.38
N GLN A 65 -13.51 11.33 4.86
CA GLN A 65 -13.55 10.34 3.78
C GLN A 65 -14.21 9.04 4.24
N ALA A 66 -13.88 8.53 5.42
CA ALA A 66 -14.49 7.33 5.99
C ALA A 66 -16.02 7.50 6.15
N ASN A 67 -16.47 8.64 6.69
CA ASN A 67 -17.89 8.96 6.82
C ASN A 67 -18.62 9.05 5.47
N LYS A 68 -17.94 9.59 4.45
CA LYS A 68 -18.49 9.60 3.08
C LYS A 68 -18.66 8.17 2.56
N CYS A 69 -17.67 7.30 2.79
CA CYS A 69 -17.72 5.91 2.34
C CYS A 69 -18.84 5.11 2.99
N VAL A 70 -19.11 5.33 4.29
CA VAL A 70 -20.19 4.63 5.01
C VAL A 70 -21.55 4.86 4.34
N ASN A 71 -21.76 6.02 3.75
CA ASN A 71 -23.03 6.42 3.12
C ASN A 71 -23.08 6.12 1.61
N THR A 72 -22.08 5.46 1.05
CA THR A 72 -22.03 5.09 -0.37
C THR A 72 -21.93 3.57 -0.54
N PRO A 73 -22.48 2.99 -1.63
CA PRO A 73 -22.31 1.57 -1.90
C PRO A 73 -20.84 1.21 -2.13
N PRO A 74 -20.48 -0.08 -2.04
CA PRO A 74 -19.17 -0.58 -2.44
C PRO A 74 -18.85 -0.24 -3.90
N SER A 75 -17.55 -0.18 -4.19
CA SER A 75 -17.06 0.10 -5.54
C SER A 75 -17.51 -0.96 -6.55
N GLU A 76 -17.78 -0.52 -7.77
CA GLU A 76 -18.15 -1.36 -8.90
C GLU A 76 -17.04 -1.36 -9.96
N TYR A 77 -16.95 -2.44 -10.76
CA TYR A 77 -16.01 -2.54 -11.85
C TYR A 77 -16.44 -1.66 -13.04
N VAL A 78 -16.01 -0.42 -13.06
CA VAL A 78 -16.36 0.55 -14.10
C VAL A 78 -15.10 1.14 -14.69
N LEU A 79 -14.91 0.93 -16.01
CA LEU A 79 -13.80 1.53 -16.73
C LEU A 79 -14.11 2.99 -17.09
N THR A 80 -13.14 3.88 -16.87
CA THR A 80 -13.13 5.24 -17.40
C THR A 80 -12.20 5.26 -18.61
N GLY A 81 -12.77 5.35 -19.82
CA GLY A 81 -12.04 5.05 -21.04
C GLY A 81 -11.57 3.59 -21.06
N THR A 82 -10.25 3.38 -21.08
CA THR A 82 -9.62 2.04 -21.08
C THR A 82 -9.00 1.68 -19.73
N ARG A 83 -9.36 2.36 -18.63
CA ARG A 83 -8.65 2.22 -17.34
C ARG A 83 -9.62 2.02 -16.18
N LEU A 84 -9.22 1.16 -15.24
CA LEU A 84 -9.90 0.99 -13.96
C LEU A 84 -9.35 1.95 -12.88
N LEU A 85 -8.33 2.75 -13.20
CA LEU A 85 -7.53 3.53 -12.27
C LEU A 85 -8.34 4.44 -11.34
N TYR A 86 -9.42 5.04 -11.85
CA TYR A 86 -10.30 5.85 -11.02
C TYR A 86 -10.92 5.03 -9.88
N VAL A 87 -11.38 3.83 -10.19
CA VAL A 87 -11.94 2.90 -9.19
C VAL A 87 -10.86 2.44 -8.23
N SER A 88 -9.68 2.03 -8.72
CA SER A 88 -8.56 1.57 -7.88
C SER A 88 -8.13 2.64 -6.87
N ARG A 89 -8.01 3.90 -7.30
CA ARG A 89 -7.74 5.05 -6.40
C ARG A 89 -8.81 5.26 -5.36
N GLN A 90 -10.06 5.16 -5.76
CA GLN A 90 -11.17 5.30 -4.84
C GLN A 90 -11.17 4.17 -3.80
N VAL A 91 -10.91 2.93 -4.23
CA VAL A 91 -10.79 1.77 -3.34
C VAL A 91 -9.65 1.96 -2.34
N LEU A 92 -8.45 2.38 -2.82
CA LEU A 92 -7.32 2.67 -1.94
C LEU A 92 -7.69 3.72 -0.88
N GLN A 93 -8.31 4.83 -1.29
CA GLN A 93 -8.73 5.88 -0.35
C GLN A 93 -9.81 5.39 0.63
N ASN A 94 -10.78 4.63 0.15
CA ASN A 94 -11.88 4.11 0.95
C ASN A 94 -11.36 3.12 2.01
N LEU A 95 -10.62 2.11 1.58
CA LEU A 95 -10.12 1.06 2.45
C LEU A 95 -9.13 1.60 3.48
N TYR A 96 -8.21 2.48 3.06
CA TYR A 96 -7.31 3.17 3.99
C TYR A 96 -8.08 3.96 5.05
N SER A 97 -9.04 4.79 4.60
CA SER A 97 -9.78 5.67 5.51
C SER A 97 -10.70 4.89 6.47
N LEU A 98 -11.38 3.87 5.97
CA LEU A 98 -12.26 3.02 6.78
C LEU A 98 -11.46 2.23 7.83
N SER A 99 -10.34 1.65 7.42
CA SER A 99 -9.46 0.87 8.31
C SER A 99 -8.86 1.75 9.40
N TYR A 100 -8.35 2.94 9.05
CA TYR A 100 -7.87 3.92 10.01
C TYR A 100 -8.98 4.34 10.98
N ALA A 101 -10.16 4.72 10.46
CA ALA A 101 -11.27 5.16 11.29
C ALA A 101 -11.74 4.06 12.27
N TYR A 102 -11.79 2.80 11.84
CA TYR A 102 -12.09 1.69 12.73
C TYR A 102 -11.02 1.51 13.81
N ARG A 103 -9.75 1.48 13.43
CA ARG A 103 -8.64 1.32 14.38
C ARG A 103 -8.66 2.42 15.45
N MET A 104 -8.88 3.67 15.05
CA MET A 104 -8.89 4.81 15.96
C MET A 104 -10.14 4.92 16.84
N SER A 105 -11.32 4.50 16.36
CA SER A 105 -12.60 4.70 17.03
C SER A 105 -13.27 3.41 17.54
N LYS A 106 -12.92 2.26 16.97
CA LYS A 106 -13.57 0.95 17.19
C LYS A 106 -15.07 0.94 16.86
N MET A 107 -15.53 1.83 15.97
CA MET A 107 -16.93 1.89 15.54
C MET A 107 -17.18 0.88 14.41
N ASP A 108 -18.02 -0.11 14.65
CA ASP A 108 -18.33 -1.22 13.71
C ASP A 108 -18.83 -0.77 12.34
N LEU A 109 -19.42 0.42 12.24
CA LEU A 109 -19.87 0.95 10.95
C LEU A 109 -18.72 1.06 9.92
N TYR A 110 -17.51 1.42 10.36
CA TYR A 110 -16.33 1.50 9.48
C TYR A 110 -15.83 0.10 9.11
N LEU A 111 -15.79 -0.82 10.07
CA LEU A 111 -15.39 -2.21 9.83
C LEU A 111 -16.32 -2.89 8.83
N ASN A 112 -17.63 -2.82 9.08
CA ASN A 112 -18.63 -3.45 8.23
C ASN A 112 -18.57 -2.91 6.79
N ARG A 113 -18.34 -1.60 6.65
CA ARG A 113 -18.21 -1.00 5.32
C ARG A 113 -16.89 -1.38 4.63
N ALA A 114 -15.78 -1.51 5.39
CA ALA A 114 -14.51 -2.01 4.86
C ALA A 114 -14.62 -3.46 4.38
N ILE A 115 -15.28 -4.34 5.16
CA ILE A 115 -15.57 -5.73 4.76
C ILE A 115 -16.39 -5.75 3.46
N SER A 116 -17.42 -4.92 3.36
CA SER A 116 -18.25 -4.84 2.15
C SER A 116 -17.45 -4.38 0.93
N GLU A 117 -16.51 -3.42 1.10
CA GLU A 117 -15.61 -2.96 0.03
C GLU A 117 -14.65 -4.07 -0.39
N LEU A 118 -13.97 -4.72 0.57
CA LEU A 118 -13.06 -5.84 0.31
C LEU A 118 -13.75 -6.95 -0.48
N ASN A 119 -14.94 -7.39 -0.03
CA ASN A 119 -15.69 -8.44 -0.70
C ASN A 119 -16.09 -8.04 -2.13
N ALA A 120 -16.50 -6.80 -2.34
CA ALA A 120 -16.89 -6.31 -3.66
C ALA A 120 -15.70 -6.28 -4.64
N VAL A 121 -14.57 -5.68 -4.25
CA VAL A 121 -13.43 -5.50 -5.15
C VAL A 121 -12.65 -6.79 -5.38
N CYS A 122 -12.63 -7.68 -4.38
CA CYS A 122 -12.06 -9.01 -4.54
C CYS A 122 -12.92 -9.93 -5.41
N ALA A 123 -14.23 -9.67 -5.52
CA ALA A 123 -15.12 -10.36 -6.45
C ALA A 123 -15.02 -9.88 -7.91
N PHE A 124 -14.29 -8.79 -8.20
CA PHE A 124 -14.04 -8.36 -9.59
C PHE A 124 -13.37 -9.50 -10.37
N LYS A 125 -13.66 -9.58 -11.67
CA LYS A 125 -13.07 -10.61 -12.57
C LYS A 125 -11.54 -10.52 -12.62
N ASP A 126 -10.98 -9.32 -12.58
CA ASP A 126 -9.56 -8.97 -12.55
C ASP A 126 -9.40 -7.57 -11.91
N TRP A 127 -8.16 -7.10 -11.76
CA TRP A 127 -7.84 -5.73 -11.38
C TRP A 127 -7.25 -4.92 -12.54
N HIS A 128 -7.58 -5.30 -13.75
CA HIS A 128 -7.26 -4.64 -15.01
C HIS A 128 -5.74 -4.56 -15.31
N PRO A 129 -5.03 -5.69 -15.45
CA PRO A 129 -3.58 -5.72 -15.67
C PRO A 129 -3.09 -5.04 -16.97
N PRO A 130 -3.90 -4.81 -18.05
CA PRO A 130 -3.42 -4.03 -19.19
C PRO A 130 -2.99 -2.61 -18.86
N HIS A 131 -3.46 -2.04 -17.74
CA HIS A 131 -3.00 -0.76 -17.20
C HIS A 131 -2.55 -0.95 -15.76
N TYR A 132 -1.30 -1.38 -15.56
CA TYR A 132 -0.84 -1.96 -14.31
C TYR A 132 -0.88 -1.03 -13.08
N LEU A 133 -0.98 0.29 -13.25
CA LEU A 133 -1.28 1.22 -12.16
C LEU A 133 -2.60 0.87 -11.46
N ASP A 134 -3.58 0.33 -12.20
CA ASP A 134 -4.86 -0.10 -11.67
C ASP A 134 -4.67 -1.24 -10.65
N VAL A 135 -3.83 -2.21 -11.01
CA VAL A 135 -3.47 -3.34 -10.12
C VAL A 135 -2.66 -2.84 -8.92
N GLY A 136 -1.65 -1.97 -9.14
CA GLY A 136 -0.78 -1.48 -8.07
C GLY A 136 -1.57 -0.72 -6.98
N GLU A 137 -2.40 0.24 -7.37
CA GLU A 137 -3.21 1.02 -6.41
C GLU A 137 -4.27 0.16 -5.71
N MET A 138 -4.92 -0.76 -6.46
CA MET A 138 -5.90 -1.69 -5.89
C MET A 138 -5.25 -2.61 -4.84
N THR A 139 -4.11 -3.20 -5.17
CA THR A 139 -3.38 -4.11 -4.28
C THR A 139 -2.99 -3.41 -2.98
N MET A 140 -2.45 -2.18 -3.06
CA MET A 140 -2.08 -1.42 -1.86
C MET A 140 -3.26 -1.19 -0.93
N GLY A 141 -4.42 -0.77 -1.47
CA GLY A 141 -5.61 -0.53 -0.66
C GLY A 141 -6.14 -1.79 0.01
N VAL A 142 -6.22 -2.88 -0.74
CA VAL A 142 -6.67 -4.18 -0.25
C VAL A 142 -5.72 -4.74 0.81
N ALA A 143 -4.41 -4.65 0.59
CA ALA A 143 -3.38 -5.12 1.52
C ALA A 143 -3.41 -4.37 2.86
N ILE A 144 -3.53 -3.03 2.84
CA ILE A 144 -3.63 -2.22 4.05
C ILE A 144 -4.87 -2.61 4.87
N ALA A 145 -6.02 -2.73 4.22
CA ALA A 145 -7.25 -3.08 4.91
C ALA A 145 -7.21 -4.51 5.47
N TYR A 146 -6.69 -5.46 4.71
CA TYR A 146 -6.50 -6.84 5.14
C TYR A 146 -5.62 -6.90 6.39
N ASP A 147 -4.44 -6.27 6.34
CA ASP A 147 -3.47 -6.27 7.43
C ASP A 147 -4.01 -5.58 8.70
N TRP A 148 -4.53 -4.36 8.54
CA TRP A 148 -4.99 -3.56 9.68
C TRP A 148 -6.25 -4.08 10.35
N LEU A 149 -7.07 -4.83 9.63
CA LEU A 149 -8.34 -5.38 10.11
C LEU A 149 -8.31 -6.89 10.29
N TYR A 150 -7.18 -7.57 10.06
CA TYR A 150 -7.04 -9.01 9.99
C TYR A 150 -7.79 -9.78 11.09
N GLN A 151 -7.61 -9.35 12.33
CA GLN A 151 -8.23 -10.00 13.51
C GLN A 151 -9.77 -9.85 13.55
N TYR A 152 -10.31 -8.87 12.81
CA TYR A 152 -11.74 -8.53 12.79
C TYR A 152 -12.44 -9.00 11.51
N LEU A 153 -11.67 -9.43 10.50
CA LEU A 153 -12.22 -9.92 9.24
C LEU A 153 -12.80 -11.33 9.40
N PRO A 154 -14.00 -11.61 8.82
CA PRO A 154 -14.47 -12.99 8.66
C PRO A 154 -13.46 -13.83 7.88
N GLU A 155 -13.35 -15.13 8.20
CA GLU A 155 -12.44 -16.06 7.54
C GLU A 155 -12.64 -16.08 6.02
N GLU A 156 -13.90 -16.11 5.58
CA GLU A 156 -14.26 -16.07 4.17
C GLU A 156 -13.72 -14.83 3.45
N THR A 157 -13.77 -13.66 4.11
CA THR A 157 -13.21 -12.41 3.56
C THR A 157 -11.68 -12.49 3.49
N ARG A 158 -11.02 -13.04 4.52
CA ARG A 158 -9.56 -13.23 4.50
C ARG A 158 -9.12 -14.11 3.35
N LEU A 159 -9.72 -15.29 3.21
CA LEU A 159 -9.43 -16.23 2.12
C LEU A 159 -9.69 -15.61 0.73
N LEU A 160 -10.75 -14.81 0.58
CA LEU A 160 -11.05 -14.13 -0.67
C LEU A 160 -9.99 -13.07 -1.01
N VAL A 161 -9.52 -12.32 -0.01
CA VAL A 161 -8.45 -11.31 -0.19
C VAL A 161 -7.14 -12.00 -0.55
N GLU A 162 -6.71 -13.01 0.20
CA GLU A 162 -5.48 -13.77 -0.03
C GLU A 162 -5.43 -14.31 -1.47
N LYS A 163 -6.49 -14.99 -1.89
CA LYS A 163 -6.65 -15.49 -3.26
C LYS A 163 -6.61 -14.36 -4.29
N SER A 164 -7.27 -13.24 -4.02
CA SER A 164 -7.33 -12.12 -4.98
C SER A 164 -5.98 -11.44 -5.16
N ILE A 165 -5.22 -11.25 -4.09
CA ILE A 165 -3.85 -10.70 -4.18
C ILE A 165 -2.96 -11.68 -4.96
N GLU A 166 -3.03 -12.98 -4.67
CA GLU A 166 -2.23 -13.97 -5.35
C GLU A 166 -2.55 -14.04 -6.86
N GLU A 167 -3.82 -14.21 -7.23
CA GLU A 167 -4.22 -14.43 -8.63
C GLU A 167 -4.25 -13.14 -9.47
N LYS A 168 -4.71 -12.01 -8.90
CA LYS A 168 -4.95 -10.78 -9.65
C LYS A 168 -3.78 -9.80 -9.60
N ALA A 169 -2.90 -9.90 -8.59
CA ALA A 169 -1.72 -9.07 -8.49
C ALA A 169 -0.43 -9.85 -8.76
N PHE A 170 -0.14 -10.94 -8.03
CA PHE A 170 1.15 -11.60 -8.18
C PHE A 170 1.26 -12.36 -9.50
N ASP A 171 0.27 -13.18 -9.86
CA ASP A 171 0.33 -13.96 -11.09
C ASP A 171 0.43 -13.05 -12.31
N THR A 172 -0.31 -11.92 -12.32
CA THR A 172 -0.23 -10.95 -13.39
C THR A 172 1.09 -10.16 -13.39
N ALA A 173 1.67 -9.86 -12.21
CA ALA A 173 2.98 -9.20 -12.12
C ALA A 173 4.14 -10.07 -12.59
N LEU A 174 3.98 -11.37 -12.50
CA LEU A 174 4.98 -12.36 -12.92
C LEU A 174 4.78 -12.81 -14.37
N ASP A 175 3.68 -12.41 -15.01
CA ASP A 175 3.43 -12.65 -16.42
C ASP A 175 4.15 -11.60 -17.28
N LYS A 176 4.88 -12.05 -18.30
CA LYS A 176 5.64 -11.20 -19.23
C LYS A 176 4.75 -10.25 -20.05
N GLU A 177 3.47 -10.55 -20.17
CA GLU A 177 2.52 -9.69 -20.88
C GLU A 177 2.33 -8.35 -20.14
N TYR A 178 2.42 -8.34 -18.81
CA TYR A 178 2.09 -7.17 -17.99
C TYR A 178 3.28 -6.59 -17.21
N ASP A 179 4.46 -7.17 -17.32
CA ASP A 179 5.64 -6.86 -16.48
C ASP A 179 6.45 -5.63 -16.93
N SER A 180 5.99 -4.90 -17.94
CA SER A 180 6.74 -3.78 -18.53
C SER A 180 7.08 -2.65 -17.56
N PHE A 181 6.28 -2.44 -16.51
CA PHE A 181 6.51 -1.42 -15.48
C PHE A 181 7.81 -1.65 -14.70
N TYR A 182 8.27 -2.89 -14.55
CA TYR A 182 9.56 -3.19 -13.91
C TYR A 182 10.75 -2.60 -14.67
N ASN A 183 10.64 -2.44 -15.98
CA ASN A 183 11.70 -1.90 -16.82
C ASN A 183 11.64 -0.38 -16.95
N GLY A 184 10.57 0.26 -16.47
CA GLY A 184 10.39 1.70 -16.53
C GLY A 184 11.27 2.46 -15.53
N SER A 185 11.61 3.70 -15.86
CA SER A 185 12.29 4.66 -14.99
C SER A 185 11.34 5.75 -14.44
N GLY A 186 10.05 5.62 -14.68
CA GLY A 186 9.03 6.57 -14.27
C GLY A 186 8.21 6.12 -13.06
N ASN A 187 7.21 6.92 -12.72
CA ASN A 187 6.30 6.67 -11.60
C ASN A 187 5.59 5.31 -11.63
N TRP A 188 5.38 4.71 -12.81
CA TRP A 188 4.81 3.37 -12.93
C TRP A 188 5.62 2.32 -12.17
N ASN A 189 6.95 2.39 -12.26
CA ASN A 189 7.82 1.48 -11.53
C ASN A 189 7.58 1.61 -10.02
N GLN A 190 7.57 2.84 -9.49
CA GLN A 190 7.40 3.09 -8.05
C GLN A 190 6.00 2.67 -7.56
N VAL A 191 4.95 3.09 -8.27
CA VAL A 191 3.57 2.83 -7.86
C VAL A 191 3.23 1.35 -7.90
N CYS A 192 3.58 0.65 -9.01
CA CYS A 192 3.28 -0.77 -9.15
C CYS A 192 4.09 -1.60 -8.16
N ASN A 193 5.40 -1.36 -8.02
CA ASN A 193 6.22 -2.05 -7.04
C ASN A 193 5.71 -1.82 -5.60
N ALA A 194 5.40 -0.58 -5.23
CA ALA A 194 4.89 -0.29 -3.90
C ALA A 194 3.60 -1.07 -3.61
N GLY A 195 2.62 -1.02 -4.51
CA GLY A 195 1.37 -1.76 -4.34
C GLY A 195 1.58 -3.26 -4.21
N LEU A 196 2.41 -3.83 -5.08
CA LEU A 196 2.73 -5.26 -5.07
C LEU A 196 3.46 -5.70 -3.78
N VAL A 197 4.42 -4.89 -3.30
CA VAL A 197 5.13 -5.20 -2.05
C VAL A 197 4.22 -5.10 -0.85
N PHE A 198 3.28 -4.15 -0.81
CA PHE A 198 2.25 -4.14 0.23
C PHE A 198 1.45 -5.44 0.25
N GLY A 199 1.02 -5.94 -0.93
CA GLY A 199 0.39 -7.24 -1.07
C GLY A 199 1.29 -8.38 -0.59
N ALA A 200 2.58 -8.37 -0.99
CA ALA A 200 3.54 -9.40 -0.63
C ALA A 200 3.79 -9.46 0.88
N LEU A 201 3.93 -8.32 1.54
CA LEU A 201 4.10 -8.26 3.00
C LEU A 201 2.82 -8.69 3.74
N ALA A 202 1.64 -8.32 3.22
CA ALA A 202 0.36 -8.64 3.85
C ALA A 202 0.02 -10.14 3.85
N ILE A 203 0.42 -10.88 2.81
CA ILE A 203 0.09 -12.32 2.68
C ILE A 203 1.35 -13.19 2.54
N TYR A 204 2.49 -12.75 3.08
CA TYR A 204 3.76 -13.47 2.93
C TYR A 204 3.68 -14.92 3.43
N ASP A 205 3.05 -15.15 4.57
CA ASP A 205 2.87 -16.48 5.17
C ASP A 205 1.90 -17.39 4.40
N LYS A 206 1.07 -16.83 3.52
CA LYS A 206 0.10 -17.56 2.69
C LYS A 206 0.67 -17.94 1.32
N ALA A 207 1.49 -17.07 0.73
CA ALA A 207 2.07 -17.25 -0.60
C ALA A 207 3.58 -16.90 -0.63
N PRO A 208 4.44 -17.50 0.22
CA PRO A 208 5.81 -17.04 0.45
C PRO A 208 6.67 -17.03 -0.81
N GLU A 209 6.56 -18.04 -1.68
CA GLU A 209 7.37 -18.12 -2.89
C GLU A 209 7.04 -17.00 -3.90
N LYS A 210 5.76 -16.68 -4.09
CA LYS A 210 5.34 -15.60 -4.98
C LYS A 210 5.65 -14.24 -4.35
N ALA A 211 5.35 -14.07 -3.06
CA ALA A 211 5.65 -12.85 -2.33
C ALA A 211 7.15 -12.51 -2.37
N GLN A 212 8.03 -13.49 -2.16
CA GLN A 212 9.48 -13.28 -2.24
C GLN A 212 9.90 -12.86 -3.65
N LYS A 213 9.38 -13.49 -4.71
CA LYS A 213 9.66 -13.09 -6.11
C LYS A 213 9.25 -11.65 -6.41
N ILE A 214 8.11 -11.20 -5.87
CA ILE A 214 7.65 -9.82 -5.99
C ILE A 214 8.62 -8.86 -5.30
N ILE A 215 9.02 -9.18 -4.07
CA ILE A 215 9.99 -8.39 -3.29
C ILE A 215 11.32 -8.31 -4.02
N ASP A 216 11.87 -9.43 -4.51
CA ASP A 216 13.13 -9.48 -5.24
C ASP A 216 13.09 -8.61 -6.51
N LYS A 217 11.97 -8.68 -7.28
CA LYS A 217 11.79 -7.83 -8.46
C LYS A 217 11.74 -6.34 -8.09
N CYS A 218 11.10 -5.98 -6.98
CA CYS A 218 11.07 -4.62 -6.47
C CYS A 218 12.50 -4.11 -6.19
N TYR A 219 13.28 -4.86 -5.40
CA TYR A 219 14.66 -4.48 -5.07
C TYR A 219 15.55 -4.36 -6.31
N ALA A 220 15.34 -5.20 -7.31
CA ALA A 220 16.08 -5.16 -8.56
C ALA A 220 15.70 -3.98 -9.47
N THR A 221 14.50 -3.41 -9.33
CA THR A 221 13.95 -2.49 -10.34
C THR A 221 13.68 -1.07 -9.84
N ILE A 222 13.34 -0.87 -8.57
CA ILE A 222 13.13 0.46 -7.97
C ILE A 222 14.32 1.42 -8.17
N PRO A 223 15.59 1.00 -8.06
CA PRO A 223 16.72 1.90 -8.28
C PRO A 223 16.70 2.62 -9.64
N ARG A 224 16.10 2.01 -10.68
CA ARG A 224 15.95 2.66 -12.00
C ARG A 224 15.02 3.87 -11.96
N ALA A 225 13.94 3.80 -11.18
CA ALA A 225 13.01 4.91 -11.03
C ALA A 225 13.64 6.04 -10.20
N LEU A 226 14.44 5.69 -9.18
CA LEU A 226 15.14 6.65 -8.33
C LEU A 226 16.20 7.45 -9.09
N GLU A 227 16.85 6.86 -10.11
CA GLU A 227 17.78 7.57 -10.99
C GLU A 227 17.14 8.78 -11.70
N ALA A 228 15.83 8.73 -11.96
CA ALA A 228 15.10 9.84 -12.61
C ALA A 228 15.01 11.12 -11.76
N TYR A 229 15.33 11.03 -10.46
CA TYR A 229 15.34 12.17 -9.53
C TYR A 229 16.71 12.84 -9.40
N LYS A 230 17.77 12.28 -9.99
CA LYS A 230 19.11 12.86 -9.94
C LYS A 230 19.25 14.08 -10.85
N PRO A 231 20.14 15.05 -10.49
CA PRO A 231 20.99 15.07 -9.29
C PRO A 231 20.37 15.77 -8.07
N ASP A 232 19.21 16.38 -8.19
CA ASP A 232 18.69 17.37 -7.22
C ASP A 232 17.25 17.07 -6.73
N GLY A 233 16.73 15.88 -7.00
CA GLY A 233 15.39 15.46 -6.58
C GLY A 233 14.26 15.97 -7.49
N THR A 234 14.57 16.66 -8.60
CA THR A 234 13.54 17.07 -9.57
C THR A 234 13.07 15.88 -10.41
N TYR A 235 11.89 16.03 -11.02
CA TYR A 235 11.32 14.96 -11.85
C TYR A 235 10.85 15.51 -13.20
N GLY A 236 11.31 14.91 -14.29
CA GLY A 236 11.14 15.43 -15.65
C GLY A 236 9.71 15.56 -16.14
N GLU A 237 8.76 14.76 -15.63
CA GLU A 237 7.34 14.84 -15.98
C GLU A 237 6.56 15.90 -15.18
N GLY A 238 7.24 16.64 -14.28
CA GLY A 238 6.67 17.71 -13.49
C GLY A 238 6.04 17.28 -12.16
N PHE A 239 5.57 18.29 -11.40
CA PHE A 239 5.18 18.16 -10.00
C PHE A 239 4.11 17.08 -9.73
N MET A 240 3.11 16.94 -10.57
CA MET A 240 2.03 15.96 -10.32
C MET A 240 2.54 14.51 -10.34
N TYR A 241 3.42 14.18 -11.26
CA TYR A 241 4.02 12.84 -11.35
C TYR A 241 5.13 12.64 -10.33
N TRP A 242 5.84 13.72 -9.99
CA TRP A 242 6.78 13.75 -8.87
C TRP A 242 6.07 13.39 -7.55
N ASP A 243 4.99 14.09 -7.22
CA ASP A 243 4.17 13.83 -6.02
C ASP A 243 3.61 12.40 -6.01
N TYR A 244 3.11 11.94 -7.15
CA TYR A 244 2.53 10.61 -7.30
C TYR A 244 3.57 9.50 -7.05
N GLY A 245 4.69 9.53 -7.76
CA GLY A 245 5.76 8.52 -7.60
C GLY A 245 6.39 8.57 -6.20
N THR A 246 6.72 9.77 -5.72
CA THR A 246 7.36 9.96 -4.40
C THR A 246 6.46 9.53 -3.25
N SER A 247 5.15 9.77 -3.33
CA SER A 247 4.20 9.33 -2.30
C SER A 247 4.16 7.81 -2.16
N PHE A 248 4.11 7.08 -3.28
CA PHE A 248 4.15 5.61 -3.24
C PHE A 248 5.50 5.08 -2.80
N GLN A 249 6.61 5.72 -3.21
CA GLN A 249 7.96 5.37 -2.75
C GLN A 249 8.11 5.55 -1.23
N ALA A 250 7.60 6.65 -0.68
CA ALA A 250 7.62 6.91 0.75
C ALA A 250 6.80 5.84 1.52
N MET A 251 5.61 5.50 1.02
CA MET A 251 4.79 4.43 1.60
C MET A 251 5.53 3.09 1.57
N LEU A 252 6.19 2.75 0.46
CA LEU A 252 7.00 1.54 0.34
C LEU A 252 8.12 1.52 1.38
N ASN A 253 8.89 2.59 1.51
CA ASN A 253 9.98 2.66 2.49
C ASN A 253 9.46 2.48 3.91
N CYS A 254 8.35 3.15 4.28
CA CYS A 254 7.73 2.98 5.59
C CYS A 254 7.26 1.53 5.85
N ALA A 255 6.69 0.86 4.85
CA ALA A 255 6.26 -0.52 4.99
C ALA A 255 7.45 -1.47 5.18
N LEU A 256 8.52 -1.30 4.41
CA LEU A 256 9.76 -2.08 4.54
C LEU A 256 10.39 -1.86 5.92
N GLU A 257 10.49 -0.62 6.38
CA GLU A 257 11.02 -0.28 7.71
C GLU A 257 10.19 -0.95 8.82
N THR A 258 8.86 -0.93 8.70
CA THR A 258 7.95 -1.51 9.71
C THR A 258 8.22 -3.00 9.92
N VAL A 259 8.59 -3.73 8.87
CA VAL A 259 8.91 -5.16 8.94
C VAL A 259 10.41 -5.44 9.13
N GLY A 260 11.25 -4.40 9.24
CA GLY A 260 12.69 -4.52 9.49
C GLY A 260 13.52 -4.88 8.25
N MET A 261 12.99 -4.60 7.06
CA MET A 261 13.73 -4.74 5.80
C MET A 261 14.50 -3.46 5.45
N THR A 262 15.53 -3.60 4.62
CA THR A 262 16.30 -2.46 4.09
C THR A 262 15.40 -1.57 3.23
N THR A 263 15.45 -0.26 3.43
CA THR A 263 14.70 0.71 2.64
C THR A 263 15.51 1.25 1.48
N PHE A 264 14.87 1.98 0.58
CA PHE A 264 15.53 2.71 -0.52
C PHE A 264 15.89 4.17 -0.13
N ALA A 265 15.69 4.56 1.12
CA ALA A 265 15.96 5.92 1.57
C ALA A 265 17.44 6.32 1.45
N ASP A 266 18.34 5.36 1.63
CA ASP A 266 19.80 5.55 1.60
C ASP A 266 20.42 5.19 0.24
N ALA A 267 19.61 4.92 -0.78
CA ALA A 267 20.07 4.48 -2.11
C ALA A 267 20.55 5.63 -3.02
N ASN A 268 20.60 6.89 -2.54
CA ASN A 268 20.99 8.08 -3.34
C ASN A 268 22.11 8.89 -2.69
#